data_1b6b016f5615dbc828cf7722eb2a4831
#
_entry.id   1b6b016f5615dbc828cf7722eb2a4831
#
_cell.length_a   1.000
_cell.length_b   1.000
_cell.length_c   1.000
_cell.angle_alpha   90.00
_cell.angle_beta   90.00
_cell.angle_gamma   90.00
#
_symmetry.space_group_name_H-M   'P 1'
#
loop_
_entity.id
_entity.type
_entity.pdbx_description
1 polymer ?
#
loop_
_entity_poly.entity_id
_entity_poly.type
_entity_poly.pdbx_seq_one_letter_code
_entity_poly.pdbx_strand_id
1 'polypeptide(L)'
;MGYTVTDALPSDLEGVERIERECFSLPWTRAQLEGQLTDENHIFIAAKDENGNVLGYIGLMFVLDEGYITNVAVDADHRRQGIADALLAELERRSRENELSFLTLEVREHNEAAKALYEKNGYITVGLRKNYYEMPKENAILMTKFFKEA
;
A
#
# COMPACT_ATOMS: atom_id res chain seq x y z
N MET A 1 -14.48 -13.73 9.93
CA MET A 1 -13.59 -12.70 9.50
C MET A 1 -14.23 -11.51 8.85
N GLY A 2 -15.25 -11.54 8.17
CA GLY A 2 -16.06 -10.40 7.77
C GLY A 2 -15.46 -9.43 6.73
N TYR A 3 -14.42 -9.79 6.00
CA TYR A 3 -13.94 -8.94 4.91
C TYR A 3 -13.40 -9.75 3.75
N THR A 4 -13.39 -9.11 2.57
CA THR A 4 -12.81 -9.67 1.35
C THR A 4 -11.78 -8.70 0.78
N VAL A 5 -10.82 -9.22 0.03
CA VAL A 5 -9.76 -8.43 -0.61
C VAL A 5 -9.91 -8.60 -2.12
N THR A 6 -10.25 -7.51 -2.79
CA THR A 6 -10.53 -7.52 -4.24
C THR A 6 -9.99 -6.26 -4.90
N ASP A 7 -10.08 -6.20 -6.24
CA ASP A 7 -9.76 -4.95 -6.93
C ASP A 7 -10.62 -3.81 -6.39
N ALA A 8 -10.01 -2.65 -6.23
CA ALA A 8 -10.75 -1.45 -5.87
C ALA A 8 -11.60 -1.00 -7.07
N LEU A 9 -12.83 -0.60 -6.79
CA LEU A 9 -13.78 -0.13 -7.79
C LEU A 9 -13.98 1.38 -7.66
N PRO A 10 -14.51 2.05 -8.70
CA PRO A 10 -14.82 3.48 -8.58
C PRO A 10 -15.72 3.79 -7.39
N SER A 11 -16.64 2.89 -7.05
CA SER A 11 -17.52 3.06 -5.90
C SER A 11 -16.79 2.99 -4.56
N ASP A 12 -15.55 2.51 -4.52
CA ASP A 12 -14.75 2.43 -3.31
C ASP A 12 -13.98 3.71 -3.02
N LEU A 13 -13.89 4.63 -3.99
CA LEU A 13 -13.04 5.82 -3.86
C LEU A 13 -13.42 6.72 -2.69
N GLU A 14 -14.70 6.82 -2.38
CA GLU A 14 -15.13 7.65 -1.25
C GLU A 14 -14.56 7.12 0.06
N GLY A 15 -14.62 5.79 0.26
CA GLY A 15 -14.05 5.15 1.44
C GLY A 15 -12.53 5.25 1.48
N VAL A 16 -11.87 5.07 0.34
CA VAL A 16 -10.42 5.21 0.24
C VAL A 16 -10.01 6.64 0.58
N GLU A 17 -10.70 7.63 0.04
CA GLU A 17 -10.42 9.03 0.28
C GLU A 17 -10.55 9.38 1.76
N ARG A 18 -11.58 8.85 2.42
CA ARG A 18 -11.77 9.04 3.85
C ARG A 18 -10.59 8.52 4.66
N ILE A 19 -10.15 7.29 4.38
CA ILE A 19 -9.03 6.68 5.09
C ILE A 19 -7.74 7.44 4.80
N GLU A 20 -7.55 7.86 3.56
CA GLU A 20 -6.37 8.64 3.15
C GLU A 20 -6.26 9.92 3.99
N ARG A 21 -7.37 10.65 4.15
CA ARG A 21 -7.39 11.88 4.95
C ARG A 21 -7.15 11.63 6.43
N GLU A 22 -7.62 10.50 6.95
CA GLU A 22 -7.43 10.15 8.36
C GLU A 22 -6.01 9.72 8.67
N CYS A 23 -5.35 9.07 7.72
CA CYS A 23 -4.04 8.43 7.96
C CYS A 23 -2.85 9.27 7.55
N PHE A 24 -3.02 10.23 6.64
CA PHE A 24 -1.88 10.97 6.07
C PHE A 24 -2.05 12.48 6.21
N SER A 25 -0.94 13.15 6.55
CA SER A 25 -0.91 14.61 6.66
C SER A 25 -1.01 15.30 5.29
N LEU A 26 -0.54 14.62 4.23
CA LEU A 26 -0.63 15.10 2.86
C LEU A 26 -1.32 14.02 2.03
N PRO A 27 -2.66 13.89 2.15
CA PRO A 27 -3.37 12.81 1.48
C PRO A 27 -3.41 13.00 -0.03
N TRP A 28 -3.53 11.89 -0.76
CA TRP A 28 -3.74 11.93 -2.19
C TRP A 28 -5.11 12.53 -2.49
N THR A 29 -5.19 13.27 -3.58
CA THR A 29 -6.45 13.87 -4.03
C THR A 29 -7.33 12.80 -4.69
N ARG A 30 -8.62 13.12 -4.84
CA ARG A 30 -9.56 12.26 -5.57
C ARG A 30 -9.05 11.94 -6.97
N ALA A 31 -8.53 12.95 -7.68
CA ALA A 31 -8.01 12.77 -9.04
C ALA A 31 -6.83 11.80 -9.08
N GLN A 32 -5.93 11.89 -8.10
CA GLN A 32 -4.79 10.97 -8.01
C GLN A 32 -5.25 9.54 -7.73
N LEU A 33 -6.25 9.37 -6.88
CA LEU A 33 -6.79 8.06 -6.57
C LEU A 33 -7.51 7.45 -7.78
N GLU A 34 -8.23 8.27 -8.53
CA GLU A 34 -8.89 7.82 -9.75
C GLU A 34 -7.88 7.32 -10.78
N GLY A 35 -6.74 7.98 -10.88
CA GLY A 35 -5.68 7.57 -11.77
C GLY A 35 -5.18 6.16 -11.49
N GLN A 36 -5.19 5.75 -10.23
CA GLN A 36 -4.76 4.40 -9.86
C GLN A 36 -5.73 3.32 -10.34
N LEU A 37 -6.97 3.67 -10.63
CA LEU A 37 -7.96 2.73 -11.13
C LEU A 37 -7.94 2.59 -12.64
N THR A 38 -7.48 3.63 -13.35
CA THR A 38 -7.61 3.70 -14.80
C THR A 38 -6.32 3.40 -15.55
N ASP A 39 -5.16 3.60 -14.91
CA ASP A 39 -3.86 3.39 -15.57
C ASP A 39 -3.53 1.90 -15.63
N GLU A 40 -3.07 1.44 -16.79
CA GLU A 40 -2.77 0.02 -17.02
C GLU A 40 -1.62 -0.50 -16.16
N ASN A 41 -0.72 0.37 -15.74
CA ASN A 41 0.46 0.00 -14.96
C ASN A 41 0.24 0.14 -13.45
N HIS A 42 -1.00 0.12 -13.01
CA HIS A 42 -1.36 0.19 -11.60
C HIS A 42 -2.14 -1.06 -11.16
N ILE A 43 -1.92 -1.45 -9.92
CA ILE A 43 -2.73 -2.45 -9.23
C ILE A 43 -3.26 -1.74 -7.98
N PHE A 44 -4.57 -1.69 -7.81
CA PHE A 44 -5.19 -1.04 -6.65
C PHE A 44 -6.20 -2.00 -6.04
N ILE A 45 -5.96 -2.38 -4.79
CA ILE A 45 -6.70 -3.44 -4.11
C ILE A 45 -7.33 -2.86 -2.84
N ALA A 46 -8.57 -3.26 -2.55
CA ALA A 46 -9.27 -2.83 -1.34
C ALA A 46 -9.75 -4.03 -0.55
N ALA A 47 -9.72 -3.87 0.78
CA ALA A 47 -10.37 -4.80 1.69
C ALA A 47 -11.71 -4.19 2.07
N LYS A 48 -12.79 -4.96 1.94
CA LYS A 48 -14.15 -4.49 2.17
C LYS A 48 -14.92 -5.41 3.09
N ASP A 49 -15.78 -4.85 3.93
CA ASP A 49 -16.63 -5.64 4.79
C ASP A 49 -17.84 -6.19 4.02
N GLU A 50 -18.73 -6.90 4.71
CA GLU A 50 -19.92 -7.52 4.11
C GLU A 50 -20.87 -6.50 3.50
N ASN A 51 -20.83 -5.26 3.96
CA ASN A 51 -21.70 -4.18 3.48
C ASN A 51 -21.02 -3.34 2.38
N GLY A 52 -19.81 -3.73 1.97
CA GLY A 52 -19.08 -3.02 0.93
C GLY A 52 -18.29 -1.80 1.43
N ASN A 53 -18.18 -1.63 2.74
CA ASN A 53 -17.39 -0.53 3.29
C ASN A 53 -15.89 -0.83 3.17
N VAL A 54 -15.12 0.17 2.75
CA VAL A 54 -13.67 0.02 2.62
C VAL A 54 -13.02 0.05 4.01
N LEU A 55 -12.27 -0.98 4.33
CA LEU A 55 -11.54 -1.12 5.60
C LEU A 55 -10.06 -0.81 5.45
N GLY A 56 -9.54 -0.92 4.24
CA GLY A 56 -8.15 -0.67 3.92
C GLY A 56 -7.89 -0.81 2.44
N TYR A 57 -6.72 -0.39 2.00
CA TYR A 57 -6.36 -0.45 0.58
C TYR A 57 -4.85 -0.45 0.41
N ILE A 58 -4.40 -0.87 -0.77
CA ILE A 58 -3.00 -0.83 -1.16
C ILE A 58 -2.92 -0.54 -2.65
N GLY A 59 -1.99 0.34 -3.02
CA GLY A 59 -1.76 0.71 -4.41
C GLY A 59 -0.34 0.40 -4.84
N LEU A 60 -0.19 -0.01 -6.09
CA LEU A 60 1.09 -0.33 -6.70
C LEU A 60 1.15 0.26 -8.10
N MET A 61 2.27 0.87 -8.42
CA MET A 61 2.61 1.24 -9.78
C MET A 61 3.79 0.39 -10.22
N PHE A 62 3.79 -0.10 -11.45
CA PHE A 62 4.93 -0.87 -11.92
C PHE A 62 5.39 -0.38 -13.29
N VAL A 63 6.70 -0.48 -13.52
CA VAL A 63 7.35 -0.15 -14.76
C VAL A 63 8.21 -1.34 -15.11
N LEU A 64 7.94 -1.97 -16.27
CA LEU A 64 8.59 -3.22 -16.64
C LEU A 64 8.39 -4.25 -15.52
N ASP A 65 9.45 -4.75 -14.90
CA ASP A 65 9.37 -5.75 -13.84
C ASP A 65 9.59 -5.16 -12.43
N GLU A 66 9.55 -3.83 -12.30
CA GLU A 66 9.80 -3.14 -11.04
C GLU A 66 8.51 -2.59 -10.46
N GLY A 67 8.17 -3.04 -9.25
CA GLY A 67 6.95 -2.63 -8.57
C GLY A 67 7.22 -1.62 -7.48
N TYR A 68 6.34 -0.63 -7.37
CA TYR A 68 6.46 0.47 -6.43
C TYR A 68 5.15 0.64 -5.66
N ILE A 69 5.18 0.35 -4.37
CA ILE A 69 3.98 0.52 -3.53
C ILE A 69 3.81 2.01 -3.28
N THR A 70 2.69 2.56 -3.75
CA THR A 70 2.44 4.00 -3.69
C THR A 70 1.76 4.43 -2.40
N ASN A 71 0.83 3.61 -1.91
CA ASN A 71 0.14 3.91 -0.67
C ASN A 71 -0.47 2.63 -0.09
N VAL A 72 -0.56 2.59 1.22
CA VAL A 72 -1.22 1.51 1.95
C VAL A 72 -1.75 2.09 3.26
N ALA A 73 -2.99 1.79 3.57
CA ALA A 73 -3.59 2.24 4.83
C ALA A 73 -4.74 1.32 5.24
N VAL A 74 -4.97 1.26 6.54
CA VAL A 74 -6.09 0.54 7.14
C VAL A 74 -6.84 1.51 8.04
N ASP A 75 -8.17 1.48 7.98
CA ASP A 75 -9.04 2.27 8.84
C ASP A 75 -8.62 2.05 10.30
N ALA A 76 -8.52 3.14 11.06
CA ALA A 76 -8.07 3.09 12.45
C ALA A 76 -8.91 2.13 13.30
N ASP A 77 -10.21 2.05 13.05
CA ASP A 77 -11.12 1.20 13.81
C ASP A 77 -10.99 -0.30 13.48
N HIS A 78 -10.24 -0.62 12.43
CA HIS A 78 -10.11 -1.99 11.95
C HIS A 78 -8.66 -2.49 11.96
N ARG A 79 -7.79 -1.83 12.69
CA ARG A 79 -6.39 -2.25 12.82
C ARG A 79 -6.29 -3.50 13.69
N ARG A 80 -5.17 -4.22 13.55
CA ARG A 80 -4.87 -5.45 14.28
C ARG A 80 -5.84 -6.60 13.97
N GLN A 81 -6.43 -6.58 12.77
CA GLN A 81 -7.30 -7.66 12.29
C GLN A 81 -6.69 -8.42 11.12
N GLY A 82 -5.40 -8.16 10.84
CA GLY A 82 -4.71 -8.82 9.75
C GLY A 82 -5.02 -8.27 8.37
N ILE A 83 -5.70 -7.12 8.27
CA ILE A 83 -6.10 -6.55 6.98
C ILE A 83 -4.89 -6.12 6.16
N ALA A 84 -3.91 -5.45 6.79
CA ALA A 84 -2.71 -5.03 6.08
C ALA A 84 -1.91 -6.24 5.58
N ASP A 85 -1.81 -7.28 6.38
CA ASP A 85 -1.16 -8.52 5.98
C ASP A 85 -1.87 -9.15 4.77
N ALA A 86 -3.19 -9.15 4.77
CA ALA A 86 -3.99 -9.71 3.68
C ALA A 86 -3.82 -8.88 2.40
N LEU A 87 -3.77 -7.55 2.53
CA LEU A 87 -3.53 -6.68 1.38
C LEU A 87 -2.15 -6.92 0.78
N LEU A 88 -1.12 -7.04 1.62
CA LEU A 88 0.23 -7.31 1.16
C LEU A 88 0.34 -8.69 0.50
N ALA A 89 -0.34 -9.69 1.05
CA ALA A 89 -0.33 -11.04 0.47
C ALA A 89 -0.98 -11.06 -0.92
N GLU A 90 -2.12 -10.38 -1.06
CA GLU A 90 -2.80 -10.31 -2.36
C GLU A 90 -1.96 -9.52 -3.37
N LEU A 91 -1.34 -8.43 -2.93
CA LEU A 91 -0.47 -7.65 -3.80
C LEU A 91 0.71 -8.49 -4.29
N GLU A 92 1.31 -9.27 -3.40
CA GLU A 92 2.41 -10.16 -3.80
C GLU A 92 1.96 -11.17 -4.84
N ARG A 93 0.79 -11.77 -4.63
CA ARG A 93 0.24 -12.74 -5.60
C ARG A 93 0.06 -12.11 -6.97
N ARG A 94 -0.55 -10.93 -7.02
CA ARG A 94 -0.74 -10.18 -8.26
C ARG A 94 0.57 -9.79 -8.92
N SER A 95 1.54 -9.41 -8.10
CA SER A 95 2.86 -9.00 -8.59
C SER A 95 3.59 -10.17 -9.24
N ARG A 96 3.49 -11.35 -8.65
CA ARG A 96 4.09 -12.55 -9.23
C ARG A 96 3.40 -12.96 -10.53
N GLU A 97 2.08 -12.79 -10.62
CA GLU A 97 1.34 -13.03 -11.86
C GLU A 97 1.78 -12.10 -12.99
N ASN A 98 2.18 -10.88 -12.64
CA ASN A 98 2.69 -9.89 -13.58
C ASN A 98 4.20 -9.99 -13.79
N GLU A 99 4.82 -11.01 -13.24
CA GLU A 99 6.25 -11.30 -13.41
C GLU A 99 7.16 -10.18 -12.91
N LEU A 100 6.74 -9.47 -11.86
CA LEU A 100 7.57 -8.44 -11.26
C LEU A 100 8.74 -9.09 -10.53
N SER A 101 9.88 -8.41 -10.54
CA SER A 101 11.10 -8.89 -9.88
C SER A 101 11.17 -8.50 -8.42
N PHE A 102 10.59 -7.37 -8.07
CA PHE A 102 10.58 -6.89 -6.69
C PHE A 102 9.48 -5.86 -6.47
N LEU A 103 9.16 -5.63 -5.18
CA LEU A 103 8.33 -4.52 -4.75
C LEU A 103 9.15 -3.66 -3.80
N THR A 104 9.06 -2.33 -3.95
CA THR A 104 9.78 -1.40 -3.09
C THR A 104 8.83 -0.32 -2.58
N LEU A 105 9.20 0.28 -1.44
CA LEU A 105 8.38 1.34 -0.82
C LEU A 105 9.27 2.23 0.05
N GLU A 106 8.74 3.44 0.36
CA GLU A 106 9.29 4.28 1.39
C GLU A 106 8.37 4.25 2.61
N VAL A 107 8.96 4.26 3.80
CA VAL A 107 8.22 4.34 5.06
C VAL A 107 8.93 5.35 5.97
N ARG A 108 8.15 6.11 6.75
CA ARG A 108 8.73 7.07 7.69
C ARG A 108 9.65 6.35 8.68
N GLU A 109 10.81 6.91 8.91
CA GLU A 109 11.87 6.30 9.72
C GLU A 109 11.40 5.88 11.10
N HIS A 110 10.54 6.67 11.72
CA HIS A 110 10.07 6.41 13.08
C HIS A 110 8.74 5.68 13.16
N ASN A 111 8.21 5.24 12.02
CA ASN A 111 6.98 4.45 12.00
C ASN A 111 7.32 2.98 12.24
N GLU A 112 7.53 2.65 13.51
CA GLU A 112 7.97 1.31 13.90
C GLU A 112 6.93 0.24 13.56
N ALA A 113 5.65 0.55 13.70
CA ALA A 113 4.58 -0.39 13.39
C ALA A 113 4.57 -0.78 11.91
N ALA A 114 4.72 0.21 11.02
CA ALA A 114 4.75 -0.05 9.59
C ALA A 114 6.02 -0.83 9.19
N LYS A 115 7.17 -0.45 9.74
CA LYS A 115 8.41 -1.17 9.44
C LYS A 115 8.32 -2.63 9.87
N ALA A 116 7.76 -2.89 11.06
CA ALA A 116 7.58 -4.25 11.54
C ALA A 116 6.63 -5.05 10.65
N LEU A 117 5.56 -4.42 10.17
CA LEU A 117 4.61 -5.04 9.25
C LEU A 117 5.31 -5.47 7.96
N TYR A 118 6.10 -4.58 7.37
CA TYR A 118 6.80 -4.90 6.13
C TYR A 118 7.86 -5.97 6.35
N GLU A 119 8.63 -5.89 7.44
CA GLU A 119 9.64 -6.91 7.75
C GLU A 119 9.00 -8.29 7.91
N LYS A 120 7.87 -8.35 8.61
CA LYS A 120 7.12 -9.61 8.80
C LYS A 120 6.70 -10.20 7.46
N ASN A 121 6.43 -9.36 6.47
CA ASN A 121 6.00 -9.79 5.14
C ASN A 121 7.17 -9.97 4.16
N GLY A 122 8.41 -9.94 4.65
CA GLY A 122 9.56 -10.30 3.85
C GLY A 122 10.31 -9.13 3.22
N TYR A 123 9.99 -7.91 3.58
CA TYR A 123 10.69 -6.72 3.08
C TYR A 123 11.94 -6.47 3.92
N ILE A 124 13.00 -6.01 3.27
CA ILE A 124 14.25 -5.68 3.94
C ILE A 124 14.60 -4.22 3.69
N THR A 125 15.30 -3.61 4.65
CA THR A 125 15.79 -2.25 4.49
C THR A 125 16.94 -2.23 3.49
N VAL A 126 16.84 -1.39 2.47
CA VAL A 126 17.87 -1.28 1.44
C VAL A 126 18.46 0.13 1.35
N GLY A 127 17.90 1.11 2.01
CA GLY A 127 18.42 2.48 1.94
C GLY A 127 17.67 3.46 2.80
N LEU A 128 18.14 4.70 2.75
CA LEU A 128 17.57 5.83 3.49
C LEU A 128 17.51 7.04 2.56
N ARG A 129 16.38 7.74 2.55
CA ARG A 129 16.27 9.04 1.88
C ARG A 129 16.13 10.12 2.93
N LYS A 130 17.12 10.99 3.04
CA LYS A 130 17.10 12.07 4.04
C LYS A 130 16.05 13.10 3.68
N ASN A 131 15.29 13.54 4.68
CA ASN A 131 14.31 14.62 4.57
C ASN A 131 13.28 14.39 3.46
N TYR A 132 12.91 13.14 3.23
CA TYR A 132 11.99 12.76 2.15
C TYR A 132 10.56 13.24 2.42
N TYR A 133 10.10 13.11 3.68
CA TYR A 133 8.74 13.49 4.05
C TYR A 133 8.66 14.93 4.54
N GLU A 134 7.52 15.54 4.26
CA GLU A 134 7.13 16.84 4.82
C GLU A 134 6.00 16.64 5.82
N MET A 135 5.77 17.58 6.71
CA MET A 135 4.65 17.68 7.63
C MET A 135 4.35 16.41 8.44
N PRO A 136 5.21 15.94 9.34
CA PRO A 136 6.47 16.55 9.71
C PRO A 136 7.60 16.10 8.80
N LYS A 137 8.69 16.86 8.82
CA LYS A 137 9.88 16.52 8.07
C LYS A 137 10.54 15.30 8.72
N GLU A 138 10.83 14.31 7.89
CA GLU A 138 11.34 13.05 8.40
C GLU A 138 12.05 12.29 7.29
N ASN A 139 13.01 11.47 7.65
CA ASN A 139 13.68 10.59 6.69
C ASN A 139 12.76 9.44 6.31
N ALA A 140 12.98 8.89 5.12
CA ALA A 140 12.31 7.67 4.67
C ALA A 140 13.29 6.51 4.70
N ILE A 141 12.80 5.37 5.16
CA ILE A 141 13.51 4.11 5.00
C ILE A 141 12.99 3.47 3.71
N LEU A 142 13.91 3.02 2.85
CA LEU A 142 13.54 2.25 1.67
C LEU A 142 13.52 0.77 2.04
N MET A 143 12.42 0.11 1.73
CA MET A 143 12.29 -1.32 1.98
C MET A 143 11.87 -2.02 0.70
N THR A 144 12.44 -3.20 0.46
CA THR A 144 12.21 -3.94 -0.77
C THR A 144 12.03 -5.43 -0.49
N LYS A 145 11.11 -6.05 -1.19
CA LYS A 145 10.95 -7.50 -1.21
C LYS A 145 11.30 -7.99 -2.60
N PHE A 146 12.30 -8.84 -2.68
CA PHE A 146 12.75 -9.43 -3.95
C PHE A 146 12.06 -10.76 -4.18
N PHE A 147 11.52 -10.95 -5.38
CA PHE A 147 10.89 -12.22 -5.78
C PHE A 147 11.86 -13.12 -6.52
N LYS A 148 12.88 -12.51 -7.14
CA LYS A 148 13.89 -13.22 -7.92
C LYS A 148 15.25 -12.97 -7.31
N GLU A 149 16.06 -14.00 -7.24
CA GLU A 149 17.43 -13.85 -6.79
C GLU A 149 18.24 -13.11 -7.85
N ALA A 150 19.15 -12.27 -7.40
CA ALA A 150 20.00 -11.51 -8.31
C ALA A 150 21.01 -12.42 -9.01
#